data_8a147ec0fc435c7e33d5d915bc3c183e
#
_entry.id   8a147ec0fc435c7e33d5d915bc3c183e
#
_cell.length_a   1.000
_cell.length_b   1.000
_cell.length_c   1.000
_cell.angle_alpha   90.00
_cell.angle_beta   90.00
_cell.angle_gamma   90.00
#
_symmetry.space_group_name_H-M   'P 1'
#
loop_
_entity.id
_entity.type
_entity.pdbx_description
1 polymer ?
#
loop_
_entity_poly.entity_id
_entity_poly.type
_entity_poly.pdbx_seq_one_letter_code
_entity_poly.pdbx_strand_id
1 'polypeptide(L)'
;MSTNTSPNTSPNTSQNPCTVASKDLDPSTTLGNRPANQACHPWVAQVAIVTEVQPELDSVATFRLRFRDPEIAKTYRFLPGQFNMLYLPSCGESAISHSGPPDHSGEDFWHTVRFVGRVTDSIAKLRVGDQVGVRGPFGSAWPLEACRGRDVVIMSGGLGLAPLRPLIYALITGRGDFGRVVLLHGARTPDTILYSREIEEWRQHGIEVELTVDRADTEWEGNVGVVPLLLDRLANVRPAETEVVTCGPEIMMHYSAVSSLNRGIPASSIWMSMERNMQCAAGLCGHCQWGPWFVCKDGPVFRYDTIRELLKVRDL
;
A
#
# COMPACT_ATOMS: atom_id res chain seq x y z
N MET A 1 -53.36 -39.25 34.82
CA MET A 1 -52.22 -39.79 35.59
C MET A 1 -51.05 -39.98 34.65
N SER A 2 -49.94 -39.58 35.09
CA SER A 2 -48.59 -39.67 34.45
C SER A 2 -48.25 -38.55 33.48
N THR A 3 -47.63 -37.56 34.05
CA THR A 3 -46.81 -36.50 33.49
C THR A 3 -45.48 -37.08 32.97
N ASN A 4 -45.05 -36.69 31.78
CA ASN A 4 -43.68 -36.95 31.35
C ASN A 4 -43.11 -35.65 30.78
N THR A 5 -42.28 -35.01 31.57
CA THR A 5 -41.45 -33.85 31.23
C THR A 5 -40.13 -34.35 30.71
N SER A 6 -39.77 -33.96 29.47
CA SER A 6 -38.43 -34.15 28.92
C SER A 6 -37.69 -32.81 28.89
N PRO A 7 -36.44 -32.74 29.29
CA PRO A 7 -35.68 -31.50 29.29
C PRO A 7 -35.09 -31.19 27.88
N ASN A 8 -35.31 -29.97 27.49
CA ASN A 8 -34.80 -29.40 26.24
C ASN A 8 -33.35 -28.95 26.46
N THR A 9 -32.38 -29.70 25.95
CA THR A 9 -30.98 -29.30 25.91
C THR A 9 -30.64 -28.84 24.49
N SER A 10 -30.59 -27.54 24.28
CA SER A 10 -30.07 -26.93 23.08
C SER A 10 -28.54 -26.92 23.16
N PRO A 11 -27.81 -27.41 22.16
CA PRO A 11 -26.35 -27.19 22.07
C PRO A 11 -26.12 -25.79 21.54
N ASN A 12 -25.46 -24.98 22.34
CA ASN A 12 -24.95 -23.68 21.98
C ASN A 12 -23.67 -23.87 21.15
N THR A 13 -23.81 -23.91 19.82
CA THR A 13 -22.65 -23.83 18.89
C THR A 13 -22.53 -22.40 18.44
N SER A 14 -21.65 -21.65 19.10
CA SER A 14 -21.14 -20.39 18.63
C SER A 14 -20.30 -20.64 17.37
N GLN A 15 -20.93 -20.60 16.20
CA GLN A 15 -20.22 -20.62 14.92
C GLN A 15 -19.63 -19.23 14.67
N ASN A 16 -18.33 -19.21 14.54
CA ASN A 16 -17.50 -18.06 14.23
C ASN A 16 -17.82 -17.58 12.79
N PRO A 17 -18.34 -16.36 12.55
CA PRO A 17 -18.83 -15.94 11.23
C PRO A 17 -17.74 -15.57 10.21
N CYS A 18 -16.47 -15.89 10.46
CA CYS A 18 -15.34 -15.53 9.58
C CYS A 18 -14.89 -16.64 8.61
N THR A 19 -15.56 -17.77 8.52
CA THR A 19 -15.27 -18.82 7.53
C THR A 19 -16.23 -18.71 6.35
N VAL A 20 -15.91 -17.88 5.36
CA VAL A 20 -16.49 -17.99 4.03
C VAL A 20 -15.65 -19.05 3.30
N ALA A 21 -16.24 -20.21 3.07
CA ALA A 21 -15.64 -21.30 2.30
C ALA A 21 -15.36 -20.83 0.86
N SER A 22 -14.09 -20.78 0.48
CA SER A 22 -13.64 -20.64 -0.91
C SER A 22 -13.82 -21.98 -1.61
N LYS A 23 -14.72 -22.04 -2.60
CA LYS A 23 -14.73 -23.12 -3.59
C LYS A 23 -13.90 -22.66 -4.78
N ASP A 24 -12.93 -23.47 -5.13
CA ASP A 24 -12.22 -23.56 -6.41
C ASP A 24 -11.64 -22.28 -7.00
N LEU A 25 -10.53 -21.83 -6.42
CA LEU A 25 -9.56 -20.95 -7.08
C LEU A 25 -8.19 -21.62 -7.05
N ASP A 26 -7.54 -21.65 -8.22
CA ASP A 26 -6.21 -22.17 -8.47
C ASP A 26 -5.19 -21.75 -7.36
N PRO A 27 -4.48 -22.71 -6.70
CA PRO A 27 -3.52 -22.40 -5.64
C PRO A 27 -2.31 -21.57 -6.09
N SER A 28 -2.13 -21.32 -7.39
CA SER A 28 -1.07 -20.47 -7.95
C SER A 28 -1.40 -18.97 -7.93
N THR A 29 -2.64 -18.59 -7.64
CA THR A 29 -3.00 -17.19 -7.42
C THR A 29 -2.71 -16.86 -5.97
N THR A 30 -1.60 -16.20 -5.72
CA THR A 30 -1.14 -15.76 -4.41
C THR A 30 -2.19 -14.87 -3.73
N LEU A 31 -3.13 -15.51 -3.06
CA LEU A 31 -3.86 -14.89 -1.97
C LEU A 31 -2.82 -14.61 -0.90
N GLY A 32 -2.40 -13.34 -0.79
CA GLY A 32 -1.43 -12.91 0.20
C GLY A 32 -1.77 -13.52 1.55
N ASN A 33 -0.78 -14.18 2.17
CA ASN A 33 -0.86 -14.73 3.51
C ASN A 33 -1.40 -13.67 4.46
N ARG A 34 -2.70 -13.72 4.75
CA ARG A 34 -3.23 -12.99 5.89
C ARG A 34 -2.60 -13.63 7.12
N PRO A 35 -1.89 -12.87 7.95
CA PRO A 35 -1.46 -13.41 9.23
C PRO A 35 -2.69 -13.92 9.98
N ALA A 36 -2.64 -15.16 10.45
CA ALA A 36 -3.76 -15.95 10.96
C ALA A 36 -4.38 -15.41 12.26
N ASN A 37 -4.10 -14.18 12.68
CA ASN A 37 -4.47 -13.70 14.00
C ASN A 37 -5.06 -12.27 14.00
N GLN A 38 -5.97 -11.96 13.05
CA GLN A 38 -6.74 -10.72 13.12
C GLN A 38 -8.21 -11.00 13.40
N ALA A 39 -8.53 -11.06 14.68
CA ALA A 39 -9.90 -11.00 15.19
C ALA A 39 -10.50 -9.58 15.09
N CYS A 40 -10.07 -8.75 14.13
CA CYS A 40 -10.67 -7.45 13.89
C CYS A 40 -11.89 -7.61 13.00
N HIS A 41 -13.04 -7.35 13.56
CA HIS A 41 -14.29 -7.27 12.80
C HIS A 41 -14.16 -6.14 11.75
N PRO A 42 -14.31 -6.41 10.44
CA PRO A 42 -13.97 -5.45 9.37
C PRO A 42 -14.80 -4.16 9.42
N TRP A 43 -15.90 -4.16 10.18
CA TRP A 43 -16.83 -3.03 10.33
C TRP A 43 -16.64 -2.21 11.61
N VAL A 44 -15.79 -2.66 12.53
CA VAL A 44 -15.59 -1.99 13.81
C VAL A 44 -14.26 -1.25 13.79
N ALA A 45 -14.34 0.08 13.81
CA ALA A 45 -13.15 0.90 13.91
C ALA A 45 -12.55 0.80 15.33
N GLN A 46 -11.27 0.50 15.40
CA GLN A 46 -10.49 0.56 16.63
C GLN A 46 -9.95 1.97 16.84
N VAL A 47 -9.91 2.43 18.07
CA VAL A 47 -9.38 3.77 18.37
C VAL A 47 -7.86 3.74 18.37
N ALA A 48 -7.25 4.59 17.55
CA ALA A 48 -5.82 4.89 17.59
C ALA A 48 -5.60 6.35 18.03
N ILE A 49 -4.44 6.59 18.61
CA ILE A 49 -4.00 7.91 19.07
C ILE A 49 -2.88 8.39 18.15
N VAL A 50 -2.91 9.65 17.77
CA VAL A 50 -1.82 10.30 17.04
C VAL A 50 -0.64 10.47 17.98
N THR A 51 0.49 9.82 17.70
CA THR A 51 1.73 9.90 18.49
C THR A 51 2.70 10.90 17.91
N GLU A 52 2.67 11.13 16.60
CA GLU A 52 3.50 12.12 15.91
C GLU A 52 2.81 12.60 14.63
N VAL A 53 3.04 13.86 14.28
CA VAL A 53 2.67 14.46 13.00
C VAL A 53 3.91 15.08 12.37
N GLN A 54 4.34 14.55 11.26
CA GLN A 54 5.51 15.01 10.52
C GLN A 54 5.08 15.66 9.21
N PRO A 55 5.22 17.00 9.04
CA PRO A 55 5.02 17.65 7.76
C PRO A 55 6.02 17.12 6.73
N GLU A 56 5.53 16.75 5.55
CA GLU A 56 6.37 16.31 4.42
C GLU A 56 6.43 17.38 3.33
N LEU A 57 5.27 17.88 2.91
CA LEU A 57 5.08 18.95 1.92
C LEU A 57 3.94 19.86 2.40
N ASP A 58 3.71 21.01 1.76
CA ASP A 58 2.67 21.99 2.15
C ASP A 58 1.29 21.36 2.40
N SER A 59 0.92 20.34 1.59
CA SER A 59 -0.39 19.67 1.68
C SER A 59 -0.29 18.19 2.02
N VAL A 60 0.87 17.73 2.56
CA VAL A 60 1.14 16.32 2.88
C VAL A 60 1.80 16.20 4.23
N ALA A 61 1.28 15.34 5.10
CA ALA A 61 1.94 14.98 6.34
C ALA A 61 1.87 13.48 6.61
N THR A 62 2.86 12.97 7.32
CA THR A 62 2.91 11.62 7.87
C THR A 62 2.41 11.66 9.31
N PHE A 63 1.41 10.83 9.59
CA PHE A 63 0.84 10.62 10.93
C PHE A 63 1.33 9.27 11.45
N ARG A 64 1.95 9.27 12.63
CA ARG A 64 2.21 8.05 13.40
C ARG A 64 1.05 7.82 14.33
N LEU A 65 0.54 6.61 14.33
CA LEU A 65 -0.66 6.21 15.06
C LEU A 65 -0.33 4.99 15.92
N ARG A 66 -0.90 4.94 17.13
CA ARG A 66 -0.84 3.77 18.02
C ARG A 66 -2.25 3.39 18.45
N PHE A 67 -2.60 2.13 18.41
CA PHE A 67 -3.87 1.70 18.97
C PHE A 67 -3.92 1.97 20.48
N ARG A 68 -5.07 2.50 20.93
CA ARG A 68 -5.30 2.77 22.36
C ARG A 68 -5.34 1.49 23.19
N ASP A 69 -5.86 0.40 22.60
CA ASP A 69 -5.86 -0.92 23.21
C ASP A 69 -4.45 -1.54 23.06
N PRO A 70 -3.74 -1.84 24.17
CA PRO A 70 -2.39 -2.38 24.12
C PRO A 70 -2.31 -3.78 23.47
N GLU A 71 -3.36 -4.59 23.61
CA GLU A 71 -3.37 -5.93 23.02
C GLU A 71 -3.51 -5.86 21.50
N ILE A 72 -4.31 -4.91 21.00
CA ILE A 72 -4.38 -4.63 19.57
C ILE A 72 -3.04 -4.06 19.08
N ALA A 73 -2.46 -3.10 19.79
CA ALA A 73 -1.18 -2.50 19.43
C ALA A 73 -0.07 -3.56 19.29
N LYS A 74 0.05 -4.48 20.24
CA LYS A 74 1.03 -5.56 20.20
C LYS A 74 0.84 -6.56 19.07
N THR A 75 -0.40 -6.83 18.70
CA THR A 75 -0.75 -7.88 17.73
C THR A 75 -1.01 -7.38 16.32
N TYR A 76 -1.20 -6.07 16.15
CA TYR A 76 -1.43 -5.47 14.85
C TYR A 76 -0.24 -5.67 13.92
N ARG A 77 -0.49 -6.18 12.73
CA ARG A 77 0.52 -6.42 11.69
C ARG A 77 -0.06 -6.04 10.33
N PHE A 78 0.76 -5.48 9.47
CA PHE A 78 0.41 -5.23 8.07
C PHE A 78 1.55 -5.66 7.14
N LEU A 79 1.25 -5.83 5.87
CA LEU A 79 2.22 -6.09 4.82
C LEU A 79 2.40 -4.83 3.95
N PRO A 80 3.60 -4.59 3.40
CA PRO A 80 3.82 -3.51 2.44
C PRO A 80 2.81 -3.53 1.30
N GLY A 81 2.17 -2.40 1.02
CA GLY A 81 1.12 -2.29 0.00
C GLY A 81 -0.31 -2.26 0.54
N GLN A 82 -0.53 -2.75 1.77
CA GLN A 82 -1.83 -2.70 2.43
C GLN A 82 -2.19 -1.29 2.90
N PHE A 83 -3.48 -1.08 3.22
CA PHE A 83 -4.04 0.19 3.66
C PHE A 83 -4.99 0.02 4.85
N ASN A 84 -5.30 1.13 5.52
CA ASN A 84 -6.37 1.23 6.49
C ASN A 84 -7.46 2.19 6.02
N MET A 85 -8.67 2.01 6.54
CA MET A 85 -9.71 3.03 6.54
C MET A 85 -9.53 3.88 7.80
N LEU A 86 -9.21 5.15 7.62
CA LEU A 86 -9.11 6.13 8.70
C LEU A 86 -10.44 6.86 8.85
N TYR A 87 -11.06 6.75 10.02
CA TYR A 87 -12.39 7.26 10.32
C TYR A 87 -12.32 8.44 11.30
N LEU A 88 -13.00 9.51 10.97
CA LEU A 88 -13.23 10.66 11.85
C LEU A 88 -14.74 10.83 12.10
N PRO A 89 -15.20 10.88 13.37
CA PRO A 89 -16.61 11.11 13.70
C PRO A 89 -17.15 12.36 13.01
N SER A 90 -18.39 12.29 12.53
CA SER A 90 -19.09 13.36 11.81
C SER A 90 -18.46 13.80 10.48
N CYS A 91 -17.34 13.22 10.08
CA CYS A 91 -16.64 13.56 8.85
C CYS A 91 -16.72 12.43 7.80
N GLY A 92 -16.46 11.19 8.22
CA GLY A 92 -16.42 10.01 7.36
C GLY A 92 -15.10 9.25 7.47
N GLU A 93 -14.83 8.42 6.48
CA GLU A 93 -13.59 7.64 6.42
C GLU A 93 -12.91 7.73 5.05
N SER A 94 -11.62 7.47 5.01
CA SER A 94 -10.82 7.42 3.79
C SER A 94 -9.83 6.27 3.85
N ALA A 95 -9.63 5.61 2.70
CA ALA A 95 -8.59 4.60 2.54
C ALA A 95 -7.23 5.28 2.42
N ILE A 96 -6.31 4.95 3.32
CA ILE A 96 -4.96 5.50 3.34
C ILE A 96 -3.96 4.34 3.45
N SER A 97 -3.03 4.27 2.51
CA SER A 97 -1.98 3.25 2.52
C SER A 97 -1.06 3.37 3.74
N HIS A 98 -0.54 2.25 4.20
CA HIS A 98 0.59 2.27 5.14
C HIS A 98 1.80 2.91 4.47
N SER A 99 2.55 3.70 5.25
CA SER A 99 3.77 4.37 4.78
C SER A 99 4.95 4.21 5.75
N GLY A 100 4.81 3.41 6.81
CA GLY A 100 5.85 3.13 7.80
C GLY A 100 6.51 1.77 7.63
N PRO A 101 7.51 1.46 8.44
CA PRO A 101 8.18 0.17 8.42
C PRO A 101 7.22 -0.97 8.80
N PRO A 102 7.27 -2.09 8.08
CA PRO A 102 6.38 -3.23 8.33
C PRO A 102 6.92 -4.20 9.40
N ASP A 103 8.13 -3.99 9.89
CA ASP A 103 8.81 -4.86 10.87
C ASP A 103 8.22 -4.76 12.27
N HIS A 104 7.35 -3.77 12.52
CA HIS A 104 6.69 -3.55 13.80
C HIS A 104 7.64 -3.50 15.00
N SER A 105 8.86 -3.00 14.79
CA SER A 105 9.83 -2.76 15.86
C SER A 105 9.30 -1.81 16.95
N GLY A 106 8.23 -1.06 16.63
CA GLY A 106 7.42 -0.27 17.54
C GLY A 106 5.93 -0.63 17.43
N GLU A 107 5.12 -0.13 18.35
CA GLU A 107 3.66 -0.30 18.34
C GLU A 107 2.97 0.71 17.40
N ASP A 108 3.73 1.62 16.78
CA ASP A 108 3.22 2.66 15.90
C ASP A 108 3.15 2.18 14.45
N PHE A 109 2.11 2.60 13.76
CA PHE A 109 1.98 2.44 12.31
C PHE A 109 1.74 3.81 11.66
N TRP A 110 2.18 3.98 10.41
CA TRP A 110 2.27 5.31 9.80
C TRP A 110 1.40 5.40 8.56
N HIS A 111 0.81 6.59 8.38
CA HIS A 111 0.04 6.96 7.21
C HIS A 111 0.47 8.33 6.70
N THR A 112 0.83 8.42 5.43
CA THR A 112 1.11 9.70 4.77
C THR A 112 -0.12 10.13 4.00
N VAL A 113 -0.64 11.29 4.34
CA VAL A 113 -1.93 11.79 3.88
C VAL A 113 -1.74 13.09 3.12
N ARG A 114 -2.29 13.16 1.90
CA ARG A 114 -2.45 14.40 1.15
C ARG A 114 -3.82 15.00 1.42
N PHE A 115 -3.85 16.29 1.73
CA PHE A 115 -5.06 17.02 2.11
C PHE A 115 -5.76 17.56 0.85
N VAL A 116 -6.76 16.82 0.36
CA VAL A 116 -7.45 17.12 -0.92
C VAL A 116 -8.97 16.90 -0.86
N GLY A 117 -9.54 16.68 0.31
CA GLY A 117 -10.97 16.43 0.43
C GLY A 117 -11.44 16.41 1.87
N ARG A 118 -12.74 16.42 2.08
CA ARG A 118 -13.37 16.61 3.39
C ARG A 118 -12.75 15.78 4.52
N VAL A 119 -12.51 14.50 4.30
CA VAL A 119 -11.95 13.63 5.34
C VAL A 119 -10.46 13.93 5.55
N THR A 120 -9.68 14.05 4.49
CA THR A 120 -8.25 14.32 4.57
C THR A 120 -7.95 15.73 5.07
N ASP A 121 -8.78 16.73 4.75
CA ASP A 121 -8.69 18.09 5.32
C ASP A 121 -9.02 18.10 6.83
N SER A 122 -9.84 17.16 7.28
CA SER A 122 -10.12 16.99 8.71
C SER A 122 -8.99 16.25 9.41
N ILE A 123 -8.37 15.25 8.75
CA ILE A 123 -7.15 14.59 9.23
C ILE A 123 -6.00 15.61 9.38
N ALA A 124 -5.88 16.58 8.46
CA ALA A 124 -4.87 17.64 8.53
C ALA A 124 -4.90 18.47 9.82
N LYS A 125 -6.03 18.48 10.52
CA LYS A 125 -6.22 19.25 11.77
C LYS A 125 -5.84 18.45 13.03
N LEU A 126 -5.60 17.15 12.89
CA LEU A 126 -5.23 16.29 14.00
C LEU A 126 -3.86 16.68 14.57
N ARG A 127 -3.76 16.59 15.89
CA ARG A 127 -2.56 16.87 16.66
C ARG A 127 -2.19 15.65 17.50
N VAL A 128 -0.97 15.62 18.00
CA VAL A 128 -0.54 14.60 18.95
C VAL A 128 -1.51 14.53 20.13
N GLY A 129 -1.98 13.31 20.44
CA GLY A 129 -2.98 13.02 21.45
C GLY A 129 -4.43 12.90 20.90
N ASP A 130 -4.70 13.39 19.70
CA ASP A 130 -6.03 13.23 19.09
C ASP A 130 -6.31 11.77 18.71
N GLN A 131 -7.59 11.44 18.59
CA GLN A 131 -8.06 10.09 18.30
C GLN A 131 -8.57 9.97 16.88
N VAL A 132 -8.30 8.83 16.26
CA VAL A 132 -8.80 8.43 14.94
C VAL A 132 -9.28 7.00 15.00
N GLY A 133 -10.41 6.70 14.35
CA GLY A 133 -10.87 5.33 14.17
C GLY A 133 -10.09 4.66 13.04
N VAL A 134 -9.66 3.43 13.24
CA VAL A 134 -8.89 2.66 12.27
C VAL A 134 -9.53 1.30 12.03
N ARG A 135 -9.78 0.97 10.77
CA ARG A 135 -10.18 -0.38 10.33
C ARG A 135 -9.14 -0.91 9.37
N GLY A 136 -8.72 -2.14 9.52
CA GLY A 136 -7.75 -2.79 8.65
C GLY A 136 -6.78 -3.71 9.40
N PRO A 137 -5.67 -4.11 8.73
CA PRO A 137 -5.27 -3.73 7.39
C PRO A 137 -6.10 -4.44 6.32
N PHE A 138 -6.26 -3.79 5.18
CA PHE A 138 -6.99 -4.31 4.03
C PHE A 138 -6.10 -4.38 2.79
N GLY A 139 -6.57 -5.14 1.80
CA GLY A 139 -5.96 -5.22 0.49
C GLY A 139 -4.78 -6.16 0.38
N SER A 140 -4.27 -6.27 -0.85
CA SER A 140 -3.12 -7.09 -1.22
C SER A 140 -1.80 -6.39 -0.90
N ALA A 141 -0.72 -7.17 -0.87
CA ALA A 141 0.63 -6.70 -0.57
C ALA A 141 1.50 -6.59 -1.82
N TRP A 142 2.58 -5.82 -1.75
CA TRP A 142 3.67 -5.87 -2.71
C TRP A 142 4.33 -7.24 -2.72
N PRO A 143 4.87 -7.71 -3.85
CA PRO A 143 5.36 -9.09 -4.04
C PRO A 143 6.75 -9.30 -3.43
N LEU A 144 6.95 -9.05 -2.14
CA LEU A 144 8.25 -9.10 -1.50
C LEU A 144 8.94 -10.46 -1.67
N GLU A 145 8.19 -11.57 -1.61
CA GLU A 145 8.74 -12.91 -1.82
C GLU A 145 9.17 -13.14 -3.27
N ALA A 146 8.45 -12.60 -4.26
CA ALA A 146 8.86 -12.68 -5.66
C ALA A 146 10.13 -11.85 -5.96
N CYS A 147 10.43 -10.86 -5.12
CA CYS A 147 11.64 -10.04 -5.24
C CYS A 147 12.90 -10.75 -4.74
N ARG A 148 12.81 -11.85 -3.96
CA ARG A 148 13.98 -12.53 -3.39
C ARG A 148 14.90 -13.09 -4.49
N GLY A 149 16.19 -12.82 -4.37
CA GLY A 149 17.22 -13.20 -5.34
C GLY A 149 17.16 -12.44 -6.66
N ARG A 150 16.26 -11.46 -6.81
CA ARG A 150 16.03 -10.71 -8.05
C ARG A 150 16.41 -9.24 -7.88
N ASP A 151 16.60 -8.55 -8.99
CA ASP A 151 16.69 -7.10 -9.02
C ASP A 151 15.29 -6.50 -8.83
N VAL A 152 15.21 -5.38 -8.13
CA VAL A 152 13.94 -4.68 -7.86
C VAL A 152 14.04 -3.25 -8.37
N VAL A 153 13.15 -2.89 -9.29
CA VAL A 153 12.99 -1.51 -9.76
C VAL A 153 11.68 -0.95 -9.21
N ILE A 154 11.80 0.07 -8.39
CA ILE A 154 10.69 0.78 -7.77
C ILE A 154 10.46 2.07 -8.56
N MET A 155 9.28 2.23 -9.17
CA MET A 155 8.93 3.42 -9.96
C MET A 155 7.80 4.17 -9.27
N SER A 156 8.03 5.43 -8.91
CA SER A 156 7.03 6.21 -8.18
C SER A 156 6.89 7.63 -8.70
N GLY A 157 5.68 8.17 -8.62
CA GLY A 157 5.38 9.57 -8.94
C GLY A 157 4.62 10.26 -7.82
N GLY A 158 5.15 11.39 -7.34
CA GLY A 158 4.53 12.19 -6.28
C GLY A 158 4.19 11.38 -5.04
N LEU A 159 2.93 11.43 -4.60
CA LEU A 159 2.46 10.71 -3.41
C LEU A 159 2.54 9.17 -3.54
N GLY A 160 2.65 8.62 -4.75
CA GLY A 160 2.79 7.18 -4.97
C GLY A 160 4.02 6.55 -4.28
N LEU A 161 4.97 7.36 -3.81
CA LEU A 161 6.06 6.87 -2.99
C LEU A 161 5.59 6.42 -1.59
N ALA A 162 4.50 6.95 -1.07
CA ALA A 162 4.00 6.61 0.27
C ALA A 162 3.61 5.12 0.41
N PRO A 163 2.82 4.50 -0.48
CA PRO A 163 2.54 3.05 -0.41
C PRO A 163 3.74 2.17 -0.79
N LEU A 164 4.79 2.71 -1.40
CA LEU A 164 6.03 1.99 -1.72
C LEU A 164 7.06 2.06 -0.59
N ARG A 165 6.99 3.06 0.29
CA ARG A 165 7.94 3.26 1.39
C ARG A 165 8.02 2.05 2.34
N PRO A 166 6.93 1.35 2.73
CA PRO A 166 7.03 0.13 3.52
C PRO A 166 7.80 -1.00 2.80
N LEU A 167 7.69 -1.08 1.47
CA LEU A 167 8.49 -2.03 0.69
C LEU A 167 9.97 -1.65 0.72
N ILE A 168 10.32 -0.36 0.60
CA ILE A 168 11.70 0.13 0.70
C ILE A 168 12.30 -0.27 2.06
N TYR A 169 11.59 -0.08 3.16
CA TYR A 169 12.04 -0.51 4.48
C TYR A 169 12.24 -2.02 4.57
N ALA A 170 11.32 -2.83 4.01
CA ALA A 170 11.46 -4.28 3.98
C ALA A 170 12.68 -4.74 3.16
N LEU A 171 12.93 -4.06 2.02
CA LEU A 171 14.09 -4.34 1.18
C LEU A 171 15.41 -3.95 1.87
N ILE A 172 15.42 -2.87 2.63
CA ILE A 172 16.59 -2.45 3.45
C ILE A 172 16.84 -3.48 4.56
N THR A 173 15.81 -3.85 5.31
CA THR A 173 15.92 -4.83 6.41
C THR A 173 16.44 -6.18 5.93
N GLY A 174 15.99 -6.65 4.77
CA GLY A 174 16.41 -7.90 4.15
C GLY A 174 17.45 -7.71 3.02
N ARG A 175 18.25 -6.65 3.04
CA ARG A 175 19.07 -6.23 1.87
C ARG A 175 19.87 -7.33 1.19
N GLY A 176 20.39 -8.27 1.95
CA GLY A 176 21.18 -9.41 1.44
C GLY A 176 20.37 -10.44 0.65
N ASP A 177 19.06 -10.44 0.77
CA ASP A 177 18.16 -11.39 0.10
C ASP A 177 17.78 -10.93 -1.31
N PHE A 178 18.14 -9.72 -1.71
CA PHE A 178 17.74 -9.10 -2.98
C PHE A 178 18.96 -8.77 -3.83
N GLY A 179 18.77 -8.76 -5.14
CA GLY A 179 19.76 -8.27 -6.09
C GLY A 179 19.90 -6.74 -6.01
N ARG A 180 20.11 -6.11 -7.14
CA ARG A 180 20.16 -4.66 -7.25
C ARG A 180 18.78 -4.06 -6.93
N VAL A 181 18.73 -3.03 -6.10
CA VAL A 181 17.48 -2.31 -5.78
C VAL A 181 17.61 -0.86 -6.23
N VAL A 182 16.70 -0.43 -7.09
CA VAL A 182 16.71 0.91 -7.68
C VAL A 182 15.37 1.58 -7.45
N LEU A 183 15.38 2.79 -6.90
CA LEU A 183 14.23 3.68 -6.80
C LEU A 183 14.32 4.76 -7.89
N LEU A 184 13.33 4.80 -8.78
CA LEU A 184 13.13 5.84 -9.79
C LEU A 184 11.94 6.68 -9.34
N HIS A 185 12.18 7.89 -8.82
CA HIS A 185 11.13 8.74 -8.27
C HIS A 185 11.01 10.06 -9.01
N GLY A 186 9.77 10.43 -9.34
CA GLY A 186 9.44 11.69 -10.01
C GLY A 186 8.57 12.60 -9.16
N ALA A 187 8.85 13.90 -9.23
CA ALA A 187 8.06 14.96 -8.63
C ALA A 187 7.78 16.08 -9.65
N ARG A 188 6.90 17.02 -9.33
CA ARG A 188 6.63 18.16 -10.23
C ARG A 188 7.79 19.15 -10.24
N THR A 189 8.32 19.43 -9.06
CA THR A 189 9.40 20.38 -8.80
C THR A 189 10.28 19.84 -7.67
N PRO A 190 11.54 20.31 -7.52
CA PRO A 190 12.45 19.81 -6.49
C PRO A 190 11.89 19.89 -5.07
N ASP A 191 11.19 20.96 -4.73
CA ASP A 191 10.54 21.18 -3.43
C ASP A 191 9.37 20.23 -3.14
N THR A 192 8.84 19.55 -4.16
CA THR A 192 7.75 18.57 -4.04
C THR A 192 8.22 17.10 -4.01
N ILE A 193 9.53 16.87 -3.88
CA ILE A 193 10.09 15.52 -3.69
C ILE A 193 9.72 15.01 -2.31
N LEU A 194 8.89 13.97 -2.28
CA LEU A 194 8.43 13.35 -1.05
C LEU A 194 9.57 12.60 -0.35
N TYR A 195 9.65 12.70 0.99
CA TYR A 195 10.67 12.07 1.83
C TYR A 195 12.12 12.43 1.46
N SER A 196 12.35 13.64 0.97
CA SER A 196 13.69 14.11 0.56
C SER A 196 14.76 13.89 1.64
N ARG A 197 14.38 13.92 2.93
CA ARG A 197 15.26 13.69 4.08
C ARG A 197 15.73 12.25 4.24
N GLU A 198 15.01 11.27 3.65
CA GLU A 198 15.32 9.84 3.79
C GLU A 198 16.12 9.29 2.60
N ILE A 199 16.19 10.03 1.49
CA ILE A 199 16.82 9.57 0.26
C ILE A 199 18.27 9.20 0.47
N GLU A 200 18.99 10.00 1.24
CA GLU A 200 20.39 9.73 1.51
C GLU A 200 20.58 8.50 2.43
N GLU A 201 19.72 8.33 3.41
CA GLU A 201 19.68 7.14 4.26
C GLU A 201 19.42 5.88 3.42
N TRP A 202 18.46 5.93 2.48
CA TRP A 202 18.19 4.80 1.59
C TRP A 202 19.40 4.44 0.71
N ARG A 203 20.13 5.45 0.21
CA ARG A 203 21.39 5.23 -0.55
C ARG A 203 22.44 4.54 0.30
N GLN A 204 22.64 4.98 1.54
CA GLN A 204 23.57 4.36 2.49
C GLN A 204 23.22 2.90 2.80
N HIS A 205 21.93 2.54 2.71
CA HIS A 205 21.47 1.16 2.86
C HIS A 205 21.46 0.36 1.54
N GLY A 206 22.09 0.86 0.49
CA GLY A 206 22.28 0.13 -0.76
C GLY A 206 21.09 0.17 -1.72
N ILE A 207 20.22 1.19 -1.60
CA ILE A 207 19.22 1.51 -2.61
C ILE A 207 19.81 2.55 -3.57
N GLU A 208 19.85 2.24 -4.85
CA GLU A 208 20.18 3.25 -5.86
C GLU A 208 18.98 4.17 -6.06
N VAL A 209 19.16 5.49 -5.96
CA VAL A 209 18.05 6.44 -6.09
C VAL A 209 18.32 7.43 -7.20
N GLU A 210 17.44 7.40 -8.21
CA GLU A 210 17.38 8.35 -9.30
C GLU A 210 16.13 9.21 -9.19
N LEU A 211 16.32 10.52 -9.23
CA LEU A 211 15.26 11.50 -9.12
C LEU A 211 15.03 12.22 -10.43
N THR A 212 13.80 12.56 -10.74
CA THR A 212 13.44 13.43 -11.85
C THR A 212 12.35 14.40 -11.44
N VAL A 213 12.35 15.58 -12.08
CA VAL A 213 11.28 16.57 -11.90
C VAL A 213 10.69 16.96 -13.25
N ASP A 214 9.41 17.34 -13.27
CA ASP A 214 8.78 17.86 -14.49
C ASP A 214 9.34 19.25 -14.84
N ARG A 215 9.65 20.05 -13.81
CA ARG A 215 10.19 21.42 -13.93
C ARG A 215 11.32 21.60 -12.93
N ALA A 216 12.52 21.85 -13.46
CA ALA A 216 13.69 22.20 -12.67
C ALA A 216 13.64 23.70 -12.26
N ASP A 217 14.23 24.02 -11.12
CA ASP A 217 14.68 25.36 -10.76
C ASP A 217 16.17 25.52 -11.12
N THR A 218 16.74 26.66 -10.72
CA THR A 218 18.15 27.00 -11.03
C THR A 218 19.18 26.19 -10.22
N GLU A 219 18.74 25.52 -9.15
CA GLU A 219 19.62 24.76 -8.26
C GLU A 219 19.52 23.24 -8.53
N TRP A 220 18.60 22.81 -9.39
CA TRP A 220 18.38 21.40 -9.68
C TRP A 220 19.42 20.86 -10.67
N GLU A 221 20.25 19.92 -10.22
CA GLU A 221 21.27 19.23 -11.02
C GLU A 221 20.84 17.81 -11.47
N GLY A 222 19.64 17.35 -11.05
CA GLY A 222 19.12 16.02 -11.36
C GLY A 222 18.45 15.91 -12.73
N ASN A 223 17.78 14.78 -12.96
CA ASN A 223 17.06 14.55 -14.21
C ASN A 223 15.83 15.46 -14.33
N VAL A 224 15.48 15.81 -15.57
CA VAL A 224 14.25 16.51 -15.94
C VAL A 224 13.46 15.63 -16.90
N GLY A 225 12.18 15.42 -16.61
CA GLY A 225 11.27 14.60 -17.40
C GLY A 225 10.50 13.59 -16.57
N VAL A 226 9.91 12.61 -17.24
CA VAL A 226 9.00 11.62 -16.62
C VAL A 226 9.76 10.38 -16.15
N VAL A 227 9.23 9.73 -15.11
CA VAL A 227 9.85 8.54 -14.48
C VAL A 227 10.19 7.41 -15.45
N PRO A 228 9.36 7.03 -16.44
CA PRO A 228 9.71 5.97 -17.40
C PRO A 228 11.02 6.21 -18.15
N LEU A 229 11.40 7.47 -18.43
CA LEU A 229 12.67 7.78 -19.08
C LEU A 229 13.89 7.43 -18.21
N LEU A 230 13.76 7.42 -16.89
CA LEU A 230 14.82 6.97 -16.00
C LEU A 230 15.08 5.47 -16.18
N LEU A 231 14.01 4.66 -16.32
CA LEU A 231 14.16 3.24 -16.62
C LEU A 231 14.81 3.01 -17.98
N ASP A 232 14.43 3.77 -19.00
CA ASP A 232 15.01 3.66 -20.35
C ASP A 232 16.52 3.92 -20.36
N ARG A 233 17.01 4.79 -19.47
CA ARG A 233 18.43 5.14 -19.31
C ARG A 233 19.16 4.24 -18.31
N LEU A 234 18.46 3.44 -17.53
CA LEU A 234 19.05 2.59 -16.49
C LEU A 234 19.97 1.54 -17.13
N ALA A 235 21.25 1.55 -16.78
CA ALA A 235 22.23 0.58 -17.29
C ALA A 235 22.07 -0.79 -16.59
N ASN A 236 22.52 -1.85 -17.26
CA ASN A 236 22.67 -3.19 -16.69
C ASN A 236 21.37 -3.81 -16.13
N VAL A 237 20.22 -3.50 -16.72
CA VAL A 237 18.97 -4.17 -16.39
C VAL A 237 19.04 -5.63 -16.87
N ARG A 238 18.69 -6.57 -15.98
CA ARG A 238 18.60 -8.00 -16.26
C ARG A 238 17.12 -8.39 -16.38
N PRO A 239 16.50 -8.32 -17.58
CA PRO A 239 15.04 -8.33 -17.71
C PRO A 239 14.38 -9.57 -17.09
N ALA A 240 14.96 -10.76 -17.30
CA ALA A 240 14.40 -12.01 -16.75
C ALA A 240 14.55 -12.14 -15.23
N GLU A 241 15.42 -11.33 -14.60
CA GLU A 241 15.71 -11.36 -13.18
C GLU A 241 15.26 -10.09 -12.44
N THR A 242 14.41 -9.28 -13.06
CA THR A 242 13.95 -7.99 -12.49
C THR A 242 12.46 -8.03 -12.19
N GLU A 243 12.09 -7.62 -10.97
CA GLU A 243 10.72 -7.26 -10.59
C GLU A 243 10.56 -5.75 -10.62
N VAL A 244 9.47 -5.28 -11.20
CA VAL A 244 9.11 -3.85 -11.25
C VAL A 244 7.87 -3.62 -10.41
N VAL A 245 7.93 -2.66 -9.51
CA VAL A 245 6.79 -2.21 -8.70
C VAL A 245 6.53 -0.73 -8.96
N THR A 246 5.30 -0.35 -9.24
CA THR A 246 4.98 1.03 -9.57
C THR A 246 3.73 1.55 -8.86
N CYS A 247 3.81 2.80 -8.39
CA CYS A 247 2.69 3.52 -7.79
C CYS A 247 2.79 5.02 -8.07
N GLY A 248 1.67 5.63 -8.44
CA GLY A 248 1.58 7.05 -8.76
C GLY A 248 0.41 7.33 -9.71
N PRO A 249 0.42 8.44 -10.45
CA PRO A 249 -0.59 8.72 -11.45
C PRO A 249 -0.74 7.57 -12.46
N GLU A 250 -1.97 7.20 -12.79
CA GLU A 250 -2.28 6.06 -13.66
C GLU A 250 -1.51 6.12 -14.98
N ILE A 251 -1.44 7.32 -15.58
CA ILE A 251 -0.69 7.55 -16.82
C ILE A 251 0.80 7.25 -16.66
N MET A 252 1.41 7.62 -15.52
CA MET A 252 2.81 7.29 -15.23
C MET A 252 3.01 5.79 -15.10
N MET A 253 2.13 5.11 -14.35
CA MET A 253 2.21 3.65 -14.17
C MET A 253 2.02 2.91 -15.50
N HIS A 254 1.11 3.38 -16.36
CA HIS A 254 0.93 2.83 -17.71
C HIS A 254 2.23 2.90 -18.52
N TYR A 255 2.85 4.08 -18.62
CA TYR A 255 4.11 4.23 -19.35
C TYR A 255 5.29 3.53 -18.67
N SER A 256 5.28 3.39 -17.34
CA SER A 256 6.26 2.55 -16.63
C SER A 256 6.18 1.09 -17.05
N ALA A 257 4.96 0.55 -17.22
CA ALA A 257 4.79 -0.81 -17.74
C ALA A 257 5.24 -0.91 -19.20
N VAL A 258 4.90 0.05 -20.04
CA VAL A 258 5.34 0.06 -21.47
C VAL A 258 6.87 0.10 -21.55
N SER A 259 7.53 0.99 -20.81
CA SER A 259 8.99 1.06 -20.74
C SER A 259 9.60 -0.26 -20.26
N SER A 260 9.01 -0.87 -19.20
CA SER A 260 9.47 -2.16 -18.68
C SER A 260 9.38 -3.28 -19.72
N LEU A 261 8.26 -3.37 -20.46
CA LEU A 261 8.07 -4.33 -21.54
C LEU A 261 9.08 -4.10 -22.69
N ASN A 262 9.32 -2.84 -23.07
CA ASN A 262 10.30 -2.48 -24.10
C ASN A 262 11.73 -2.85 -23.68
N ARG A 263 12.02 -2.87 -22.38
CA ARG A 263 13.28 -3.34 -21.80
C ARG A 263 13.34 -4.88 -21.69
N GLY A 264 12.30 -5.59 -22.14
CA GLY A 264 12.20 -7.05 -22.11
C GLY A 264 11.79 -7.65 -20.76
N ILE A 265 11.37 -6.84 -19.80
CA ILE A 265 10.87 -7.32 -18.50
C ILE A 265 9.50 -7.97 -18.71
N PRO A 266 9.27 -9.22 -18.25
CA PRO A 266 8.00 -9.89 -18.44
C PRO A 266 6.83 -9.16 -17.79
N ALA A 267 5.65 -9.17 -18.43
CA ALA A 267 4.44 -8.57 -17.87
C ALA A 267 4.05 -9.15 -16.49
N SER A 268 4.42 -10.42 -16.24
CA SER A 268 4.21 -11.10 -14.96
C SER A 268 5.15 -10.64 -13.83
N SER A 269 6.20 -9.89 -14.16
CA SER A 269 7.15 -9.29 -13.20
C SER A 269 6.91 -7.79 -13.00
N ILE A 270 5.77 -7.27 -13.45
CA ILE A 270 5.38 -5.86 -13.29
C ILE A 270 4.16 -5.78 -12.38
N TRP A 271 4.23 -4.93 -11.37
CA TRP A 271 3.21 -4.78 -10.33
C TRP A 271 2.80 -3.32 -10.18
N MET A 272 1.51 -3.08 -10.03
CA MET A 272 0.92 -1.74 -9.94
C MET A 272 -0.01 -1.62 -8.74
N SER A 273 0.02 -0.49 -8.05
CA SER A 273 -0.96 -0.17 -7.02
C SER A 273 -2.04 0.73 -7.61
N MET A 274 -3.26 0.20 -7.70
CA MET A 274 -4.40 0.91 -8.28
C MET A 274 -5.22 1.61 -7.20
N GLU A 275 -5.77 2.78 -7.55
CA GLU A 275 -6.62 3.55 -6.66
C GLU A 275 -8.06 3.55 -7.16
N ARG A 276 -9.00 3.37 -6.24
CA ARG A 276 -10.44 3.58 -6.45
C ARG A 276 -11.06 4.12 -5.18
N ASN A 277 -12.18 4.79 -5.31
CA ASN A 277 -12.93 5.25 -4.16
C ASN A 277 -13.46 4.04 -3.37
N MET A 278 -13.08 3.91 -2.10
CA MET A 278 -13.39 2.76 -1.26
C MET A 278 -14.32 3.18 -0.11
N GLN A 279 -15.31 2.32 0.21
CA GLN A 279 -16.21 2.51 1.33
C GLN A 279 -16.16 1.34 2.30
N CYS A 280 -16.51 0.12 1.85
CA CYS A 280 -16.57 -1.02 2.76
C CYS A 280 -15.20 -1.60 3.10
N ALA A 281 -14.22 -1.52 2.21
CA ALA A 281 -12.90 -2.15 2.28
C ALA A 281 -12.93 -3.70 2.39
N ALA A 282 -14.09 -4.33 2.16
CA ALA A 282 -14.32 -5.77 2.35
C ALA A 282 -14.87 -6.48 1.09
N GLY A 283 -14.90 -5.80 -0.08
CA GLY A 283 -15.38 -6.38 -1.33
C GLY A 283 -16.89 -6.63 -1.40
N LEU A 284 -17.72 -5.85 -0.68
CA LEU A 284 -19.16 -6.08 -0.59
C LEU A 284 -20.02 -5.00 -1.24
N CYS A 285 -19.63 -3.72 -1.16
CA CYS A 285 -20.48 -2.61 -1.63
C CYS A 285 -20.39 -2.33 -3.13
N GLY A 286 -19.42 -2.89 -3.84
CA GLY A 286 -19.19 -2.63 -5.26
C GLY A 286 -18.54 -1.30 -5.60
N HIS A 287 -18.36 -0.40 -4.62
CA HIS A 287 -17.92 0.98 -4.88
C HIS A 287 -16.52 1.09 -5.49
N CYS A 288 -15.63 0.18 -5.14
CA CYS A 288 -14.28 0.09 -5.70
C CYS A 288 -14.14 -0.99 -6.79
N GLN A 289 -15.25 -1.42 -7.38
CA GLN A 289 -15.22 -2.44 -8.42
C GLN A 289 -14.49 -1.91 -9.66
N TRP A 290 -13.62 -2.73 -10.21
CA TRP A 290 -12.87 -2.47 -11.43
C TRP A 290 -12.83 -3.75 -12.28
N GLY A 291 -13.69 -3.80 -13.29
CA GLY A 291 -13.94 -5.03 -14.04
C GLY A 291 -14.40 -6.16 -13.09
N PRO A 292 -13.75 -7.32 -13.09
CA PRO A 292 -14.09 -8.44 -12.20
C PRO A 292 -13.55 -8.29 -10.77
N TRP A 293 -12.75 -7.24 -10.47
CA TRP A 293 -12.01 -7.08 -9.22
C TRP A 293 -12.63 -6.03 -8.31
N PHE A 294 -12.55 -6.26 -6.99
CA PHE A 294 -12.77 -5.22 -5.99
C PHE A 294 -11.41 -4.75 -5.46
N VAL A 295 -11.01 -3.52 -5.81
CA VAL A 295 -9.67 -2.99 -5.47
C VAL A 295 -9.38 -3.05 -3.96
N CYS A 296 -10.39 -2.91 -3.11
CA CYS A 296 -10.22 -3.01 -1.66
C CYS A 296 -9.93 -4.43 -1.13
N LYS A 297 -10.21 -5.47 -1.93
CA LYS A 297 -10.07 -6.88 -1.51
C LYS A 297 -9.02 -7.61 -2.35
N ASP A 298 -9.12 -7.48 -3.66
CA ASP A 298 -8.29 -8.20 -4.64
C ASP A 298 -7.00 -7.40 -4.96
N GLY A 299 -7.03 -6.07 -4.75
CA GLY A 299 -5.92 -5.12 -4.82
C GLY A 299 -5.61 -4.53 -3.44
N PRO A 300 -4.99 -3.34 -3.37
CA PRO A 300 -4.69 -2.41 -4.48
C PRO A 300 -3.55 -2.85 -5.39
N VAL A 301 -2.67 -3.73 -4.94
CA VAL A 301 -1.52 -4.20 -5.71
C VAL A 301 -1.95 -5.33 -6.63
N PHE A 302 -1.78 -5.11 -7.94
CA PHE A 302 -2.08 -6.09 -8.98
C PHE A 302 -0.85 -6.37 -9.84
N ARG A 303 -0.77 -7.60 -10.34
CA ARG A 303 0.18 -7.93 -11.39
C ARG A 303 -0.32 -7.42 -12.74
N TYR A 304 0.55 -6.76 -13.50
CA TYR A 304 0.18 -6.06 -14.74
C TYR A 304 -0.48 -6.97 -15.78
N ASP A 305 0.01 -8.20 -15.94
CA ASP A 305 -0.54 -9.15 -16.91
C ASP A 305 -2.02 -9.52 -16.63
N THR A 306 -2.47 -9.40 -15.37
CA THR A 306 -3.85 -9.68 -14.98
C THR A 306 -4.80 -8.50 -15.21
N ILE A 307 -4.27 -7.27 -15.28
CA ILE A 307 -5.09 -6.05 -15.36
C ILE A 307 -4.88 -5.24 -16.65
N ARG A 308 -3.91 -5.60 -17.49
CA ARG A 308 -3.53 -4.81 -18.68
C ARG A 308 -4.68 -4.53 -19.65
N GLU A 309 -5.65 -5.43 -19.75
CA GLU A 309 -6.81 -5.24 -20.63
C GLU A 309 -7.79 -4.23 -20.03
N LEU A 310 -7.91 -4.17 -18.70
CA LEU A 310 -8.75 -3.19 -18.01
C LEU A 310 -8.19 -1.77 -18.13
N LEU A 311 -6.85 -1.62 -18.13
CA LEU A 311 -6.18 -0.32 -18.33
C LEU A 311 -6.42 0.30 -19.70
N LYS A 312 -6.91 -0.47 -20.69
CA LYS A 312 -7.25 0.02 -22.02
C LYS A 312 -8.66 0.60 -22.09
N VAL A 313 -9.51 0.28 -21.13
CA VAL A 313 -10.89 0.72 -21.11
C VAL A 313 -10.96 2.06 -20.41
N ARG A 314 -11.35 3.11 -21.13
CA ARG A 314 -11.60 4.42 -20.55
C ARG A 314 -12.83 4.34 -19.66
N ASP A 315 -12.79 5.01 -18.50
CA ASP A 315 -13.93 5.17 -17.58
C ASP A 315 -14.37 3.88 -16.81
N LEU A 316 -13.47 2.90 -16.65
CA LEU A 316 -13.68 1.80 -15.70
C LEU A 316 -13.35 2.19 -14.26
#